data_efc3e6c5a0a36d09ce0228e98de6655a
#
_entry.id   efc3e6c5a0a36d09ce0228e98de6655a
#
_cell.length_a   1.000
_cell.length_b   1.000
_cell.length_c   1.000
_cell.angle_alpha   90.00
_cell.angle_beta   90.00
_cell.angle_gamma   90.00
#
_symmetry.space_group_name_H-M   'P 1'
#
loop_
_entity.id
_entity.type
_entity.pdbx_description
1 polymer ?
#
loop_
_entity_poly.entity_id
_entity_poly.type
_entity_poly.pdbx_seq_one_letter_code
_entity_poly.pdbx_strand_id
1 'polypeptide(L)'
;MKRLVTIISIIIPLLSFGQSKYDPEVFALESGRGELASEYFGVRLSDLKKSSDGTYSLSEEQRDTIKVHILGRHMCSLQWISWKNFGSVMFFEDEKGRILCKGGQESKKNDDYLKIDGIVTIVSPLEIRITGSIITKVSHINGGNPVVRKGTYRFTIAGARRYWRMQEMNNPMDSCCDYVDIYF
;
A
#
# COMPACT_ATOMS: atom_id res chain seq x y z
N MET A 1 61.58 -28.33 16.94
CA MET A 1 60.12 -28.40 17.24
C MET A 1 59.40 -27.39 16.35
N LYS A 2 58.78 -27.86 15.26
CA LYS A 2 58.03 -27.01 14.31
C LYS A 2 56.57 -27.00 14.76
N ARG A 3 56.01 -25.82 15.12
CA ARG A 3 54.61 -25.68 15.46
C ARG A 3 53.79 -25.60 14.18
N LEU A 4 52.89 -26.55 13.99
CA LEU A 4 51.93 -26.60 12.91
C LEU A 4 50.81 -25.61 13.26
N VAL A 5 50.62 -24.56 12.48
CA VAL A 5 49.49 -23.66 12.59
C VAL A 5 48.38 -24.16 11.70
N THR A 6 47.35 -24.72 12.31
CA THR A 6 46.15 -25.17 11.59
C THR A 6 45.26 -23.95 11.33
N ILE A 7 45.17 -23.53 10.08
CA ILE A 7 44.21 -22.49 9.67
C ILE A 7 42.87 -23.18 9.48
N ILE A 8 41.95 -22.90 10.39
CA ILE A 8 40.56 -23.31 10.26
C ILE A 8 39.89 -22.29 9.33
N SER A 9 39.70 -22.68 8.09
CA SER A 9 38.83 -21.90 7.15
C SER A 9 37.39 -22.06 7.56
N ILE A 10 36.84 -21.02 8.16
CA ILE A 10 35.39 -20.93 8.40
C ILE A 10 34.73 -20.61 7.07
N ILE A 11 34.18 -21.65 6.41
CA ILE A 11 33.29 -21.46 5.26
C ILE A 11 31.98 -20.89 5.83
N ILE A 12 31.83 -19.57 5.69
CA ILE A 12 30.53 -18.91 5.91
C ILE A 12 29.69 -19.27 4.67
N PRO A 13 28.59 -20.04 4.81
CA PRO A 13 27.70 -20.21 3.67
C PRO A 13 27.19 -18.84 3.26
N LEU A 14 27.45 -18.43 2.03
CA LEU A 14 26.72 -17.36 1.38
C LEU A 14 25.25 -17.79 1.36
N LEU A 15 24.50 -17.36 2.36
CA LEU A 15 23.06 -17.33 2.27
C LEU A 15 22.74 -16.45 1.07
N SER A 16 22.36 -17.09 -0.03
CA SER A 16 21.70 -16.40 -1.13
C SER A 16 20.48 -15.72 -0.50
N PHE A 17 20.55 -14.40 -0.35
CA PHE A 17 19.37 -13.58 -0.14
C PHE A 17 18.54 -13.71 -1.41
N GLY A 18 17.79 -14.82 -1.51
CA GLY A 18 16.64 -14.87 -2.38
C GLY A 18 15.81 -13.66 -1.99
N GLN A 19 15.43 -12.86 -2.99
CA GLN A 19 14.51 -11.77 -2.80
C GLN A 19 13.30 -12.35 -2.07
N SER A 20 13.25 -12.19 -0.75
CA SER A 20 12.06 -12.43 0.05
C SER A 20 11.02 -11.52 -0.59
N LYS A 21 10.03 -12.12 -1.24
CA LYS A 21 8.84 -11.40 -1.66
C LYS A 21 8.35 -10.74 -0.38
N TYR A 22 8.60 -9.44 -0.25
CA TYR A 22 8.14 -8.66 0.90
C TYR A 22 6.63 -8.78 0.93
N ASP A 23 6.13 -9.57 1.88
CA ASP A 23 4.72 -9.67 2.19
C ASP A 23 4.44 -8.67 3.32
N PRO A 24 3.76 -7.55 3.06
CA PRO A 24 3.46 -6.55 4.06
C PRO A 24 2.65 -7.12 5.23
N GLU A 25 1.81 -8.13 4.98
CA GLU A 25 0.99 -8.77 6.01
C GLU A 25 1.84 -9.61 6.96
N VAL A 26 2.76 -10.43 6.41
CA VAL A 26 3.70 -11.22 7.23
C VAL A 26 4.56 -10.29 8.08
N PHE A 27 5.09 -9.21 7.50
CA PHE A 27 5.88 -8.24 8.25
C PHE A 27 5.05 -7.52 9.33
N ALA A 28 3.80 -7.20 9.05
CA ALA A 28 2.90 -6.56 10.02
C ALA A 28 2.57 -7.50 11.18
N LEU A 29 2.34 -8.80 10.91
CA LEU A 29 2.08 -9.83 11.92
C LEU A 29 3.31 -10.10 12.79
N GLU A 30 4.48 -10.32 12.17
CA GLU A 30 5.73 -10.58 12.88
C GLU A 30 6.17 -9.42 13.78
N SER A 31 5.85 -8.19 13.40
CA SER A 31 6.17 -7.00 14.19
C SER A 31 5.13 -6.64 15.25
N GLY A 32 4.03 -7.39 15.37
CA GLY A 32 2.89 -7.09 16.26
C GLY A 32 2.12 -5.83 15.89
N ARG A 33 2.45 -5.20 14.75
CA ARG A 33 1.94 -3.88 14.32
C ARG A 33 0.74 -3.99 13.39
N GLY A 34 0.52 -5.16 12.80
CA GLY A 34 -0.69 -5.47 12.05
C GLY A 34 -1.93 -5.49 12.93
N GLU A 35 -1.77 -5.83 14.20
CA GLU A 35 -2.84 -5.74 15.18
C GLU A 35 -3.31 -4.32 15.45
N LEU A 36 -2.39 -3.34 15.52
CA LEU A 36 -2.75 -1.93 15.69
C LEU A 36 -3.59 -1.39 14.53
N ALA A 37 -3.27 -1.79 13.30
CA ALA A 37 -4.07 -1.40 12.14
C ALA A 37 -5.43 -2.11 12.14
N SER A 38 -5.48 -3.40 12.49
CA SER A 38 -6.73 -4.15 12.59
C SER A 38 -7.61 -3.67 13.74
N GLU A 39 -7.05 -3.22 14.85
CA GLU A 39 -7.81 -2.55 15.92
C GLU A 39 -8.47 -1.26 15.42
N TYR A 40 -7.75 -0.47 14.62
CA TYR A 40 -8.33 0.76 14.03
C TYR A 40 -9.57 0.45 13.18
N PHE A 41 -9.55 -0.63 12.40
CA PHE A 41 -10.68 -1.04 11.56
C PHE A 41 -11.71 -1.92 12.28
N GLY A 42 -11.53 -2.20 13.57
CA GLY A 42 -12.46 -2.98 14.38
C GLY A 42 -12.49 -4.48 14.08
N VAL A 43 -11.52 -4.99 13.31
CA VAL A 43 -11.42 -6.41 12.94
C VAL A 43 -9.99 -6.89 13.16
N ARG A 44 -9.79 -7.84 14.06
CA ARG A 44 -8.46 -8.41 14.35
C ARG A 44 -8.05 -9.41 13.26
N LEU A 45 -6.78 -9.38 12.86
CA LEU A 45 -6.23 -10.37 11.92
C LEU A 45 -6.32 -11.80 12.46
N SER A 46 -6.16 -11.99 13.78
CA SER A 46 -6.30 -13.26 14.46
C SER A 46 -7.70 -13.89 14.32
N ASP A 47 -8.72 -13.07 14.12
CA ASP A 47 -10.12 -13.50 14.01
C ASP A 47 -10.49 -13.88 12.57
N LEU A 48 -9.57 -13.68 11.61
CA LEU A 48 -9.80 -13.98 10.21
C LEU A 48 -9.35 -15.39 9.86
N LYS A 49 -10.13 -16.04 9.00
CA LYS A 49 -9.72 -17.32 8.40
C LYS A 49 -8.71 -17.03 7.29
N LYS A 50 -7.53 -17.62 7.42
CA LYS A 50 -6.48 -17.55 6.39
C LYS A 50 -6.53 -18.82 5.54
N SER A 51 -6.63 -18.67 4.23
CA SER A 51 -6.57 -19.76 3.26
C SER A 51 -5.14 -20.26 3.07
N SER A 52 -4.98 -21.43 2.46
CA SER A 52 -3.65 -22.04 2.20
C SER A 52 -2.76 -21.20 1.27
N ASP A 53 -3.35 -20.33 0.46
CA ASP A 53 -2.66 -19.35 -0.42
C ASP A 53 -2.31 -18.04 0.29
N GLY A 54 -2.63 -17.93 1.59
CA GLY A 54 -2.35 -16.75 2.41
C GLY A 54 -3.43 -15.67 2.38
N THR A 55 -4.51 -15.85 1.62
CA THR A 55 -5.61 -14.87 1.56
C THR A 55 -6.51 -14.95 2.80
N TYR A 56 -7.01 -13.80 3.25
CA TYR A 56 -7.97 -13.71 4.34
C TYR A 56 -9.40 -13.76 3.81
N SER A 57 -10.25 -14.52 4.50
CA SER A 57 -11.69 -14.53 4.25
C SER A 57 -12.38 -13.63 5.27
N LEU A 58 -13.08 -12.60 4.79
CA LEU A 58 -13.92 -11.72 5.59
C LEU A 58 -15.37 -12.21 5.56
N SER A 59 -16.03 -12.28 6.71
CA SER A 59 -17.48 -12.36 6.76
C SER A 59 -18.10 -11.04 6.27
N GLU A 60 -19.39 -11.04 5.98
CA GLU A 60 -20.12 -9.84 5.59
C GLU A 60 -20.08 -8.78 6.72
N GLU A 61 -20.31 -9.20 7.96
CA GLU A 61 -20.24 -8.35 9.14
C GLU A 61 -18.85 -7.72 9.33
N GLN A 62 -17.77 -8.49 9.17
CA GLN A 62 -16.41 -7.98 9.25
C GLN A 62 -16.12 -6.98 8.13
N ARG A 63 -16.62 -7.24 6.93
CA ARG A 63 -16.49 -6.32 5.80
C ARG A 63 -17.23 -5.01 6.04
N ASP A 64 -18.43 -5.07 6.57
CA ASP A 64 -19.24 -3.89 6.92
C ASP A 64 -18.58 -3.09 8.04
N THR A 65 -18.01 -3.75 9.05
CA THR A 65 -17.24 -3.10 10.10
C THR A 65 -16.07 -2.31 9.53
N ILE A 66 -15.26 -2.91 8.64
CA ILE A 66 -14.14 -2.21 7.99
C ILE A 66 -14.68 -1.07 7.11
N LYS A 67 -15.77 -1.31 6.36
CA LYS A 67 -16.38 -0.32 5.48
C LYS A 67 -16.71 0.99 6.20
N VAL A 68 -17.29 0.90 7.39
CA VAL A 68 -17.62 2.10 8.20
C VAL A 68 -16.40 2.98 8.47
N HIS A 69 -15.21 2.36 8.68
CA HIS A 69 -13.98 3.08 8.96
C HIS A 69 -13.30 3.67 7.71
N ILE A 70 -13.54 3.08 6.54
CA ILE A 70 -12.94 3.59 5.30
C ILE A 70 -13.83 4.57 4.54
N LEU A 71 -15.14 4.63 4.81
CA LEU A 71 -16.00 5.66 4.21
C LEU A 71 -15.65 7.04 4.78
N GLY A 72 -15.66 8.03 3.89
CA GLY A 72 -15.37 9.41 4.25
C GLY A 72 -14.14 9.97 3.54
N ARG A 73 -13.64 11.07 4.07
CA ARG A 73 -12.52 11.83 3.51
C ARG A 73 -11.21 11.39 4.14
N HIS A 74 -10.28 10.99 3.31
CA HIS A 74 -8.90 10.64 3.69
C HIS A 74 -7.91 11.61 3.07
N MET A 75 -6.78 11.85 3.76
CA MET A 75 -5.66 12.56 3.15
C MET A 75 -4.95 11.62 2.16
N CYS A 76 -4.35 12.19 1.12
CA CYS A 76 -3.49 11.43 0.21
C CYS A 76 -2.24 12.22 -0.17
N SER A 77 -1.20 11.49 -0.60
CA SER A 77 0.03 12.11 -1.08
C SER A 77 0.70 11.31 -2.21
N LEU A 78 1.38 12.04 -3.07
CA LEU A 78 2.44 11.56 -3.95
C LEU A 78 3.74 12.24 -3.53
N GLN A 79 4.82 11.49 -3.28
CA GLN A 79 6.07 12.03 -2.73
C GLN A 79 6.67 13.15 -3.61
N TRP A 80 6.49 13.07 -4.90
CA TRP A 80 7.02 14.05 -5.86
C TRP A 80 6.36 15.43 -5.76
N ILE A 81 5.12 15.48 -5.24
CA ILE A 81 4.39 16.73 -5.06
C ILE A 81 4.71 17.34 -3.70
N SER A 82 4.38 16.64 -2.62
CA SER A 82 4.63 17.14 -1.27
C SER A 82 4.31 16.11 -0.19
N TRP A 83 5.16 16.06 0.85
CA TRP A 83 4.89 15.37 2.12
C TRP A 83 4.29 16.28 3.20
N LYS A 84 4.10 17.57 2.90
CA LYS A 84 3.59 18.57 3.86
C LYS A 84 2.21 19.10 3.47
N ASN A 85 1.93 19.19 2.18
CA ASN A 85 0.66 19.64 1.64
C ASN A 85 -0.08 18.45 1.05
N PHE A 86 -0.88 17.80 1.87
CA PHE A 86 -1.68 16.64 1.46
C PHE A 86 -2.83 17.06 0.55
N GLY A 87 -3.17 16.17 -0.36
CA GLY A 87 -4.45 16.19 -1.04
C GLY A 87 -5.51 15.43 -0.25
N SER A 88 -6.63 15.13 -0.89
CA SER A 88 -7.68 14.32 -0.29
C SER A 88 -8.36 13.41 -1.30
N VAL A 89 -8.76 12.25 -0.83
CA VAL A 89 -9.59 11.30 -1.55
C VAL A 89 -10.84 11.00 -0.72
N MET A 90 -12.00 11.01 -1.35
CA MET A 90 -13.28 10.69 -0.73
C MET A 90 -13.64 9.24 -1.08
N PHE A 91 -13.97 8.45 -0.06
CA PHE A 91 -14.56 7.13 -0.20
C PHE A 91 -16.04 7.21 0.10
N PHE A 92 -16.87 6.72 -0.80
CA PHE A 92 -18.32 6.80 -0.67
C PHE A 92 -18.99 5.57 -1.28
N GLU A 93 -20.17 5.23 -0.79
CA GLU A 93 -20.98 4.14 -1.32
C GLU A 93 -21.93 4.66 -2.39
N ASP A 94 -22.02 3.94 -3.50
CA ASP A 94 -23.00 4.23 -4.55
C ASP A 94 -24.34 3.53 -4.29
N GLU A 95 -25.34 3.82 -5.13
CA GLU A 95 -26.68 3.23 -5.04
C GLU A 95 -26.71 1.71 -5.17
N LYS A 96 -25.63 1.08 -5.65
CA LYS A 96 -25.47 -0.37 -5.82
C LYS A 96 -24.70 -1.02 -4.65
N GLY A 97 -24.38 -0.26 -3.60
CA GLY A 97 -23.59 -0.73 -2.46
C GLY A 97 -22.11 -0.89 -2.73
N ARG A 98 -21.58 -0.35 -3.85
CA ARG A 98 -20.15 -0.41 -4.15
C ARG A 98 -19.44 0.78 -3.50
N ILE A 99 -18.27 0.53 -2.96
CA ILE A 99 -17.42 1.60 -2.45
C ILE A 99 -16.65 2.20 -3.63
N LEU A 100 -16.78 3.49 -3.81
CA LEU A 100 -16.05 4.27 -4.80
C LEU A 100 -15.04 5.17 -4.11
N CYS A 101 -13.94 5.50 -4.77
CA CYS A 101 -13.01 6.52 -4.31
C CYS A 101 -12.75 7.55 -5.41
N LYS A 102 -12.67 8.83 -5.03
CA LYS A 102 -12.35 9.91 -5.95
C LYS A 102 -11.63 11.05 -5.25
N GLY A 103 -10.57 11.54 -5.86
CA GLY A 103 -9.81 12.66 -5.34
C GLY A 103 -8.39 12.71 -5.85
N GLY A 104 -7.49 13.30 -5.06
CA GLY A 104 -6.08 13.41 -5.41
C GLY A 104 -5.38 14.54 -4.68
N GLN A 105 -4.20 14.91 -5.17
CA GLN A 105 -3.35 15.96 -4.64
C GLN A 105 -2.94 16.90 -5.77
N GLU A 106 -2.91 18.18 -5.51
CA GLU A 106 -2.41 19.20 -6.43
C GLU A 106 -1.23 19.96 -5.81
N SER A 107 -0.24 20.26 -6.60
CA SER A 107 0.88 21.08 -6.19
C SER A 107 0.44 22.54 -6.02
N LYS A 108 0.95 23.19 -4.96
CA LYS A 108 0.77 24.65 -4.78
C LYS A 108 1.81 25.47 -5.53
N LYS A 109 2.80 24.84 -6.16
CA LYS A 109 3.95 25.53 -6.77
C LYS A 109 3.93 25.48 -8.29
N ASN A 110 3.32 24.44 -8.85
CA ASN A 110 3.28 24.16 -10.29
C ASN A 110 2.00 23.37 -10.60
N ASP A 111 1.88 22.85 -11.80
CA ASP A 111 0.74 22.09 -12.28
C ASP A 111 0.88 20.55 -12.07
N ASP A 112 1.74 20.13 -11.16
CA ASP A 112 1.88 18.73 -10.77
C ASP A 112 0.64 18.25 -10.01
N TYR A 113 0.17 17.03 -10.31
CA TYR A 113 -0.98 16.47 -9.64
C TYR A 113 -0.97 14.94 -9.56
N LEU A 114 -1.73 14.43 -8.60
CA LEU A 114 -2.20 13.05 -8.48
C LEU A 114 -3.72 13.06 -8.61
N LYS A 115 -4.29 12.14 -9.39
CA LYS A 115 -5.75 11.88 -9.41
C LYS A 115 -5.98 10.39 -9.21
N ILE A 116 -6.97 10.07 -8.38
CA ILE A 116 -7.41 8.70 -8.07
C ILE A 116 -8.90 8.66 -8.32
N ASP A 117 -9.36 7.66 -9.09
CA ASP A 117 -10.77 7.41 -9.35
C ASP A 117 -10.98 5.91 -9.58
N GLY A 118 -11.84 5.27 -8.80
CA GLY A 118 -12.07 3.84 -8.94
C GLY A 118 -13.05 3.24 -7.94
N ILE A 119 -13.25 1.92 -8.11
CA ILE A 119 -14.04 1.07 -7.22
C ILE A 119 -13.08 0.44 -6.21
N VAL A 120 -13.48 0.45 -4.94
CA VAL A 120 -12.69 -0.08 -3.84
C VAL A 120 -13.21 -1.43 -3.42
N THR A 121 -12.32 -2.41 -3.31
CA THR A 121 -12.59 -3.72 -2.73
C THR A 121 -11.81 -3.87 -1.43
N ILE A 122 -12.49 -4.20 -0.33
CA ILE A 122 -11.87 -4.54 0.95
C ILE A 122 -11.40 -5.99 0.87
N VAL A 123 -10.10 -6.22 1.01
CA VAL A 123 -9.49 -7.56 1.00
C VAL A 123 -9.23 -8.04 2.43
N SER A 124 -8.68 -7.18 3.26
CA SER A 124 -8.41 -7.42 4.68
C SER A 124 -8.35 -6.08 5.43
N PRO A 125 -8.22 -6.06 6.75
CA PRO A 125 -7.94 -4.82 7.48
C PRO A 125 -6.66 -4.12 7.02
N LEU A 126 -5.74 -4.84 6.39
CA LEU A 126 -4.45 -4.31 5.94
C LEU A 126 -4.40 -4.03 4.43
N GLU A 127 -5.36 -4.52 3.65
CA GLU A 127 -5.34 -4.40 2.19
C GLU A 127 -6.69 -3.95 1.64
N ILE A 128 -6.66 -2.90 0.84
CA ILE A 128 -7.73 -2.55 -0.10
C ILE A 128 -7.21 -2.62 -1.52
N ARG A 129 -8.11 -2.86 -2.48
CA ARG A 129 -7.80 -2.77 -3.91
C ARG A 129 -8.64 -1.69 -4.55
N ILE A 130 -8.01 -0.89 -5.40
CA ILE A 130 -8.68 0.15 -6.19
C ILE A 130 -8.63 -0.27 -7.66
N THR A 131 -9.80 -0.55 -8.24
CA THR A 131 -9.94 -0.84 -9.67
C THR A 131 -10.44 0.40 -10.38
N GLY A 132 -9.58 1.02 -11.20
CA GLY A 132 -9.91 2.28 -11.84
C GLY A 132 -8.71 2.96 -12.48
N SER A 133 -8.58 4.26 -12.30
CA SER A 133 -7.49 5.04 -12.83
C SER A 133 -6.71 5.78 -11.75
N ILE A 134 -5.37 5.77 -11.89
CA ILE A 134 -4.45 6.58 -11.11
C ILE A 134 -3.63 7.38 -12.11
N ILE A 135 -3.72 8.71 -12.04
CA ILE A 135 -3.03 9.62 -12.95
C ILE A 135 -2.05 10.46 -12.15
N THR A 136 -0.78 10.42 -12.54
CA THR A 136 0.26 11.27 -11.97
C THR A 136 0.81 12.18 -13.05
N LYS A 137 0.95 13.47 -12.75
CA LYS A 137 1.69 14.45 -13.56
C LYS A 137 2.73 15.10 -12.67
N VAL A 138 3.99 14.96 -13.04
CA VAL A 138 5.13 15.52 -12.31
C VAL A 138 6.09 16.12 -13.31
N SER A 139 6.43 17.40 -13.16
CA SER A 139 7.14 18.20 -14.15
C SER A 139 8.49 17.65 -14.60
N HIS A 140 9.17 16.88 -13.74
CA HIS A 140 10.48 16.26 -14.03
C HIS A 140 10.40 14.76 -14.34
N ILE A 141 9.21 14.19 -14.44
CA ILE A 141 8.96 12.77 -14.78
C ILE A 141 8.22 12.73 -16.12
N ASN A 142 8.55 11.77 -16.99
CA ASN A 142 7.93 11.62 -18.31
C ASN A 142 7.88 12.94 -19.13
N GLY A 143 8.92 13.77 -19.00
CA GLY A 143 8.95 15.08 -19.65
C GLY A 143 7.82 16.04 -19.24
N GLY A 144 7.26 15.86 -18.04
CA GLY A 144 6.14 16.66 -17.54
C GLY A 144 4.76 16.23 -18.08
N ASN A 145 4.69 15.14 -18.85
CA ASN A 145 3.43 14.62 -19.37
C ASN A 145 2.73 13.73 -18.33
N PRO A 146 1.40 13.67 -18.32
CA PRO A 146 0.67 12.78 -17.45
C PRO A 146 0.99 11.30 -17.70
N VAL A 147 1.13 10.54 -16.63
CA VAL A 147 1.20 9.08 -16.64
C VAL A 147 -0.15 8.54 -16.22
N VAL A 148 -0.83 7.85 -17.12
CA VAL A 148 -2.18 7.30 -16.88
C VAL A 148 -2.06 5.80 -16.65
N ARG A 149 -2.42 5.35 -15.45
CA ARG A 149 -2.52 3.94 -15.08
C ARG A 149 -3.99 3.55 -15.00
N LYS A 150 -4.38 2.45 -15.67
CA LYS A 150 -5.73 1.87 -15.59
C LYS A 150 -5.61 0.41 -15.24
N GLY A 151 -6.31 -0.03 -14.19
CA GLY A 151 -6.24 -1.42 -13.73
C GLY A 151 -6.68 -1.57 -12.27
N THR A 152 -6.23 -2.64 -11.65
CA THR A 152 -6.44 -2.91 -10.22
C THR A 152 -5.11 -2.75 -9.49
N TYR A 153 -5.11 -1.89 -8.47
CA TYR A 153 -3.95 -1.53 -7.66
C TYR A 153 -4.17 -1.96 -6.23
N ARG A 154 -3.15 -2.60 -5.66
CA ARG A 154 -3.14 -3.01 -4.26
C ARG A 154 -2.63 -1.87 -3.40
N PHE A 155 -3.36 -1.57 -2.34
CA PHE A 155 -2.97 -0.60 -1.33
C PHE A 155 -2.85 -1.32 0.00
N THR A 156 -1.65 -1.37 0.57
CA THR A 156 -1.40 -2.14 1.79
C THR A 156 -0.79 -1.29 2.90
N ILE A 157 -1.07 -1.70 4.13
CA ILE A 157 -0.44 -1.18 5.34
C ILE A 157 0.75 -2.08 5.66
N ALA A 158 1.92 -1.50 5.93
CA ALA A 158 3.10 -2.21 6.37
C ALA A 158 3.61 -1.66 7.70
N GLY A 159 3.86 -2.54 8.64
CA GLY A 159 4.35 -2.17 9.96
C GLY A 159 3.41 -1.23 10.73
N ALA A 160 3.94 -0.17 11.36
CA ALA A 160 3.17 0.81 12.13
C ALA A 160 2.62 1.97 11.31
N ARG A 161 2.53 1.84 10.00
CA ARG A 161 2.06 2.91 9.12
C ARG A 161 0.57 3.15 9.33
N ARG A 162 0.18 4.42 9.30
CA ARG A 162 -1.22 4.86 9.34
C ARG A 162 -1.69 5.31 7.96
N TYR A 163 -1.29 4.55 6.93
CA TYR A 163 -1.67 4.78 5.54
C TYR A 163 -1.54 3.49 4.74
N TRP A 164 -2.37 3.36 3.74
CA TRP A 164 -2.20 2.38 2.68
C TRP A 164 -1.26 2.94 1.63
N ARG A 165 -0.28 2.16 1.20
CA ARG A 165 0.61 2.47 0.08
C ARG A 165 0.29 1.60 -1.11
N MET A 166 0.18 2.22 -2.29
CA MET A 166 0.10 1.51 -3.56
C MET A 166 1.34 0.61 -3.74
N GLN A 167 1.13 -0.66 -4.10
CA GLN A 167 2.21 -1.63 -4.24
C GLN A 167 2.82 -1.66 -5.65
N GLU A 168 2.04 -1.31 -6.66
CA GLU A 168 2.50 -1.17 -8.05
C GLU A 168 3.20 0.18 -8.25
N MET A 169 4.31 0.37 -7.50
CA MET A 169 5.01 1.65 -7.38
C MET A 169 5.81 2.04 -8.63
N ASN A 170 6.25 1.07 -9.44
CA ASN A 170 7.08 1.37 -10.61
C ASN A 170 6.34 2.29 -11.58
N ASN A 171 6.96 3.42 -11.94
CA ASN A 171 6.43 4.30 -12.96
C ASN A 171 6.59 3.64 -14.34
N PRO A 172 5.49 3.47 -15.12
CA PRO A 172 5.59 2.77 -16.41
C PRO A 172 6.30 3.59 -17.50
N MET A 173 6.52 4.88 -17.28
CA MET A 173 7.09 5.80 -18.28
C MET A 173 8.46 6.34 -17.87
N ASP A 174 8.95 5.98 -16.67
CA ASP A 174 10.24 6.46 -16.16
C ASP A 174 10.84 5.45 -15.18
N SER A 175 12.17 5.49 -14.97
CA SER A 175 12.90 4.62 -14.05
C SER A 175 12.80 5.06 -12.59
N CYS A 176 11.60 5.36 -12.11
CA CYS A 176 11.34 5.81 -10.75
C CYS A 176 10.15 5.09 -10.12
N CYS A 177 9.97 5.26 -8.81
CA CYS A 177 8.83 4.74 -8.08
C CYS A 177 7.90 5.87 -7.66
N ASP A 178 6.60 5.69 -7.87
CA ASP A 178 5.55 6.57 -7.38
C ASP A 178 4.97 6.03 -6.06
N TYR A 179 5.26 6.70 -4.95
CA TYR A 179 4.64 6.39 -3.66
C TYR A 179 3.32 7.14 -3.53
N VAL A 180 2.24 6.44 -3.85
CA VAL A 180 0.87 6.94 -3.66
C VAL A 180 0.37 6.40 -2.33
N ASP A 181 0.15 7.31 -1.37
CA ASP A 181 -0.28 6.99 -0.02
C ASP A 181 -1.66 7.57 0.27
N ILE A 182 -2.50 6.79 0.96
CA ILE A 182 -3.83 7.21 1.45
C ILE A 182 -3.83 7.00 2.97
N TYR A 183 -4.05 8.07 3.73
CA TYR A 183 -3.96 8.11 5.19
C TYR A 183 -5.34 7.93 5.84
N PHE A 184 -5.39 7.22 6.96
CA PHE A 184 -6.59 6.98 7.77
C PHE A 184 -6.40 7.39 9.23
#